data_0ec7eb58983be8a075947b75c22ccdc4
#
_entry.id   0ec7eb58983be8a075947b75c22ccdc4
#
_cell.length_a   1.000
_cell.length_b   1.000
_cell.length_c   1.000
_cell.angle_alpha   90.00
_cell.angle_beta   90.00
_cell.angle_gamma   90.00
#
_symmetry.space_group_name_H-M   'P 1'
#
loop_
_entity.id
_entity.type
_entity.pdbx_description
1 polymer ?
#
loop_
_entity_poly.entity_id
_entity_poly.type
_entity_poly.pdbx_seq_one_letter_code
_entity_poly.pdbx_strand_id
1 'polypeptide(L)'
;SYMEDLKSGNAVAGIVWSGDLFVLRAETENESWQFQIPESGGTIWTDNMMIPITSTRRRNAQKVMDHYYDPAVAAQVAAWVNYVCPVVGAQEEMEKIDPELAQSDFIFPTEAFLKENLVESFRALDPQEDADYSAMWAKVVGN
;
A
#
# COMPACT_ATOMS: atom_id res chain seq x y z
N SER A 1 -3.53 14.55 11.74
CA SER A 1 -2.84 13.52 10.92
C SER A 1 -2.20 14.21 9.73
N TYR A 2 -1.20 13.58 9.12
CA TYR A 2 -0.56 14.15 7.92
C TYR A 2 -1.56 14.48 6.79
N MET A 3 -2.60 13.70 6.63
CA MET A 3 -3.68 13.98 5.65
C MET A 3 -4.39 15.30 5.96
N GLU A 4 -4.72 15.58 7.21
CA GLU A 4 -5.34 16.85 7.60
C GLU A 4 -4.38 18.03 7.39
N ASP A 5 -3.08 17.85 7.65
CA ASP A 5 -2.08 18.90 7.45
C ASP A 5 -1.91 19.23 5.96
N LEU A 6 -1.93 18.21 5.09
CA LEU A 6 -1.91 18.39 3.64
C LEU A 6 -3.20 19.08 3.14
N LYS A 7 -4.38 18.61 3.55
CA LYS A 7 -5.67 19.19 3.14
C LYS A 7 -5.84 20.65 3.56
N SER A 8 -5.41 20.98 4.78
CA SER A 8 -5.50 22.34 5.31
C SER A 8 -4.44 23.31 4.81
N GLY A 9 -3.43 22.80 4.08
CA GLY A 9 -2.27 23.59 3.61
C GLY A 9 -1.25 23.86 4.71
N ASN A 10 -1.34 23.24 5.87
CA ASN A 10 -0.31 23.30 6.92
C ASN A 10 0.98 22.58 6.49
N ALA A 11 0.86 21.60 5.59
CA ALA A 11 1.97 20.95 4.93
C ALA A 11 1.75 20.95 3.41
N VAL A 12 2.83 21.13 2.65
CA VAL A 12 2.81 21.07 1.17
C VAL A 12 3.43 19.79 0.62
N ALA A 13 4.08 19.01 1.49
CA ALA A 13 4.67 17.71 1.19
C ALA A 13 4.76 16.87 2.47
N GLY A 14 4.79 15.55 2.32
CA GLY A 14 4.92 14.63 3.45
C GLY A 14 5.24 13.22 2.98
N ILE A 15 5.65 12.36 3.92
CA ILE A 15 5.76 10.92 3.69
C ILE A 15 4.36 10.33 3.87
N VAL A 16 3.84 9.73 2.84
CA VAL A 16 2.45 9.24 2.76
C VAL A 16 2.40 7.85 2.14
N TRP A 17 1.29 7.16 2.33
CA TRP A 17 1.00 5.92 1.62
C TRP A 17 0.49 6.23 0.21
N SER A 18 0.83 5.39 -0.78
CA SER A 18 0.46 5.63 -2.18
C SER A 18 -1.06 5.74 -2.39
N GLY A 19 -1.86 4.93 -1.70
CA GLY A 19 -3.32 4.96 -1.80
C GLY A 19 -3.95 6.26 -1.29
N ASP A 20 -3.29 6.96 -0.36
CA ASP A 20 -3.79 8.23 0.19
C ASP A 20 -3.77 9.37 -0.83
N LEU A 21 -2.98 9.27 -1.90
CA LEU A 21 -3.02 10.22 -3.01
C LEU A 21 -4.41 10.29 -3.63
N PHE A 22 -5.03 9.14 -3.89
CA PHE A 22 -6.36 9.07 -4.51
C PHE A 22 -7.42 9.69 -3.60
N VAL A 23 -7.35 9.38 -2.30
CA VAL A 23 -8.23 9.98 -1.29
C VAL A 23 -8.04 11.49 -1.21
N LEU A 24 -6.78 11.96 -1.21
CA LEU A 24 -6.45 13.39 -1.13
C LEU A 24 -6.97 14.15 -2.35
N ARG A 25 -6.80 13.62 -3.56
CA ARG A 25 -7.36 14.21 -4.79
C ARG A 25 -8.89 14.29 -4.73
N ALA A 26 -9.54 13.19 -4.39
CA ALA A 26 -11.01 13.14 -4.32
C ALA A 26 -11.60 14.10 -3.27
N GLU A 27 -11.00 14.16 -2.08
CA GLU A 27 -11.51 15.00 -1.00
C GLU A 27 -11.19 16.50 -1.16
N THR A 28 -10.08 16.84 -1.83
CA THR A 28 -9.71 18.24 -2.08
C THR A 28 -10.14 18.75 -3.45
N GLU A 29 -10.73 17.90 -4.29
CA GLU A 29 -11.03 18.20 -5.70
C GLU A 29 -9.81 18.78 -6.46
N ASN A 30 -8.61 18.31 -6.12
CA ASN A 30 -7.34 18.85 -6.60
C ASN A 30 -6.44 17.77 -7.18
N GLU A 31 -6.39 17.69 -8.50
CA GLU A 31 -5.57 16.74 -9.25
C GLU A 31 -4.07 17.12 -9.30
N SER A 32 -3.67 18.27 -8.75
CA SER A 32 -2.27 18.68 -8.74
C SER A 32 -1.41 17.91 -7.72
N TRP A 33 -2.03 17.21 -6.77
CA TRP A 33 -1.33 16.33 -5.85
C TRP A 33 -0.62 15.20 -6.59
N GLN A 34 0.66 14.98 -6.27
CA GLN A 34 1.47 13.94 -6.89
C GLN A 34 2.13 13.06 -5.83
N PHE A 35 2.20 11.77 -6.12
CA PHE A 35 3.00 10.82 -5.36
C PHE A 35 4.33 10.62 -6.09
N GLN A 36 5.42 10.79 -5.37
CA GLN A 36 6.77 10.65 -5.93
C GLN A 36 7.55 9.66 -5.10
N ILE A 37 8.09 8.63 -5.74
CA ILE A 37 9.10 7.76 -5.13
C ILE A 37 10.45 8.48 -5.25
N PRO A 38 11.18 8.71 -4.14
CA PRO A 38 12.46 9.41 -4.20
C PRO A 38 13.53 8.58 -4.92
N GLU A 39 14.60 9.23 -5.40
CA GLU A 39 15.72 8.56 -6.08
C GLU A 39 16.42 7.50 -5.20
N SER A 40 16.32 7.63 -3.88
CA SER A 40 16.81 6.64 -2.92
C SER A 40 15.99 5.35 -2.87
N GLY A 41 14.87 5.30 -3.57
CA GLY A 41 13.97 4.15 -3.64
C GLY A 41 12.75 4.25 -2.73
N GLY A 42 11.89 3.26 -2.86
CA GLY A 42 10.68 3.08 -2.08
C GLY A 42 10.60 1.70 -1.42
N THR A 43 9.59 1.50 -0.60
CA THR A 43 9.34 0.22 0.04
C THR A 43 7.97 -0.32 -0.34
N ILE A 44 7.90 -1.63 -0.54
CA ILE A 44 6.66 -2.38 -0.71
C ILE A 44 6.58 -3.46 0.38
N TRP A 45 5.39 -3.72 0.88
CA TRP A 45 5.14 -4.78 1.86
C TRP A 45 3.80 -5.45 1.60
N THR A 46 3.54 -6.53 2.30
CA THR A 46 2.28 -7.26 2.24
C THR A 46 1.68 -7.41 3.61
N ASP A 47 0.41 -7.06 3.74
CA ASP A 47 -0.41 -7.45 4.89
C ASP A 47 -0.91 -8.87 4.71
N ASN A 48 -1.02 -9.61 5.81
CA ASN A 48 -1.41 -11.01 5.79
C ASN A 48 -2.67 -11.24 6.62
N MET A 49 -3.66 -11.88 6.02
CA MET A 49 -4.79 -12.41 6.78
C MET A 49 -4.37 -13.64 7.56
N MET A 50 -4.61 -13.64 8.86
CA MET A 50 -4.26 -14.77 9.74
C MET A 50 -5.44 -15.24 10.55
N ILE A 51 -5.46 -16.56 10.84
CA ILE A 51 -6.47 -17.18 11.70
C ILE A 51 -5.77 -17.59 13.01
N PRO A 52 -6.12 -16.96 14.15
CA PRO A 52 -5.56 -17.35 15.44
C PRO A 52 -5.77 -18.83 15.74
N ILE A 53 -4.77 -19.47 16.36
CA ILE A 53 -4.82 -20.92 16.64
C ILE A 53 -6.00 -21.31 17.53
N THR A 54 -6.46 -20.39 18.37
CA THR A 54 -7.60 -20.58 19.27
C THR A 54 -8.96 -20.40 18.61
N SER A 55 -9.00 -19.99 17.31
CA SER A 55 -10.26 -19.76 16.61
C SER A 55 -11.07 -21.05 16.47
N THR A 56 -12.33 -20.98 16.84
CA THR A 56 -13.32 -22.07 16.65
C THR A 56 -14.04 -21.98 15.30
N ARG A 57 -13.78 -20.93 14.51
CA ARG A 57 -14.45 -20.63 13.23
C ARG A 57 -13.51 -20.66 12.03
N ARG A 58 -12.42 -21.44 12.08
CA ARG A 58 -11.38 -21.51 11.03
C ARG A 58 -11.95 -21.68 9.63
N ARG A 59 -12.89 -22.61 9.45
CA ARG A 59 -13.48 -22.89 8.14
C ARG A 59 -14.22 -21.69 7.55
N ASN A 60 -14.89 -20.90 8.39
CA ASN A 60 -15.58 -19.68 7.92
C ASN A 60 -14.57 -18.60 7.57
N ALA A 61 -13.52 -18.42 8.37
CA ALA A 61 -12.43 -17.48 8.06
C ALA A 61 -11.73 -17.84 6.74
N GLN A 62 -11.43 -19.12 6.51
CA GLN A 62 -10.86 -19.59 5.24
C GLN A 62 -11.74 -19.27 4.04
N LYS A 63 -13.07 -19.39 4.15
CA LYS A 63 -13.99 -19.02 3.08
C LYS A 63 -13.99 -17.52 2.78
N VAL A 64 -13.80 -16.66 3.80
CA VAL A 64 -13.67 -15.22 3.61
C VAL A 64 -12.37 -14.89 2.90
N MET A 65 -11.27 -15.53 3.31
CA MET A 65 -9.97 -15.38 2.63
C MET A 65 -10.05 -15.82 1.16
N ASP A 66 -10.63 -17.01 0.92
CA ASP A 66 -10.80 -17.58 -0.42
C ASP A 66 -11.66 -16.67 -1.32
N HIS A 67 -12.71 -16.07 -0.76
CA HIS A 67 -13.55 -15.12 -1.49
C HIS A 67 -12.79 -13.85 -1.90
N TYR A 68 -11.87 -13.35 -1.07
CA TYR A 68 -11.01 -12.23 -1.44
C TYR A 68 -10.09 -12.55 -2.63
N TYR A 69 -9.65 -13.79 -2.77
CA TYR A 69 -8.78 -14.23 -3.87
C TYR A 69 -9.54 -14.53 -5.18
N ASP A 70 -10.85 -14.37 -5.23
CA ASP A 70 -11.58 -14.32 -6.50
C ASP A 70 -11.16 -13.04 -7.25
N PRO A 71 -10.64 -13.13 -8.49
CA PRO A 71 -10.12 -11.98 -9.22
C PRO A 71 -11.12 -10.83 -9.37
N ALA A 72 -12.41 -11.14 -9.58
CA ALA A 72 -13.44 -10.12 -9.72
C ALA A 72 -13.71 -9.40 -8.38
N VAL A 73 -13.63 -10.12 -7.26
CA VAL A 73 -13.75 -9.53 -5.92
C VAL A 73 -12.52 -8.69 -5.60
N ALA A 74 -11.33 -9.23 -5.84
CA ALA A 74 -10.07 -8.53 -5.60
C ALA A 74 -9.95 -7.22 -6.40
N ALA A 75 -10.41 -7.22 -7.65
CA ALA A 75 -10.45 -6.01 -8.47
C ALA A 75 -11.37 -4.95 -7.87
N GLN A 76 -12.57 -5.33 -7.40
CA GLN A 76 -13.48 -4.39 -6.74
C GLN A 76 -12.88 -3.81 -5.45
N VAL A 77 -12.23 -4.66 -4.64
CA VAL A 77 -11.54 -4.20 -3.43
C VAL A 77 -10.40 -3.24 -3.79
N ALA A 78 -9.57 -3.58 -4.78
CA ALA A 78 -8.47 -2.73 -5.23
C ALA A 78 -8.94 -1.38 -5.76
N ALA A 79 -10.05 -1.35 -6.52
CA ALA A 79 -10.66 -0.12 -7.01
C ALA A 79 -11.16 0.79 -5.86
N TRP A 80 -11.56 0.19 -4.75
CA TRP A 80 -12.03 0.94 -3.58
C TRP A 80 -10.88 1.44 -2.70
N VAL A 81 -9.87 0.59 -2.43
CA VAL A 81 -8.80 0.92 -1.49
C VAL A 81 -7.60 1.60 -2.15
N ASN A 82 -7.45 1.51 -3.47
CA ASN A 82 -6.37 2.10 -4.27
C ASN A 82 -4.95 1.68 -3.84
N TYR A 83 -4.79 0.45 -3.38
CA TYR A 83 -3.49 -0.14 -3.04
C TYR A 83 -3.16 -1.31 -3.97
N VAL A 84 -1.89 -1.73 -3.96
CA VAL A 84 -1.40 -2.84 -4.77
C VAL A 84 -2.27 -4.10 -4.57
N CYS A 85 -2.77 -4.64 -5.67
CA CYS A 85 -3.55 -5.86 -5.68
C CYS A 85 -2.65 -7.08 -5.92
N PRO A 86 -2.54 -8.02 -4.95
CA PRO A 86 -1.68 -9.19 -5.08
C PRO A 86 -2.33 -10.37 -5.81
N VAL A 87 -3.56 -10.22 -6.31
CA VAL A 87 -4.33 -11.34 -6.88
C VAL A 87 -4.14 -11.41 -8.39
N VAL A 88 -3.63 -12.54 -8.85
CA VAL A 88 -3.45 -12.82 -10.29
C VAL A 88 -4.81 -12.85 -10.99
N GLY A 89 -4.91 -12.18 -12.16
CA GLY A 89 -6.15 -12.05 -12.92
C GLY A 89 -7.05 -10.88 -12.48
N ALA A 90 -6.74 -10.21 -11.38
CA ALA A 90 -7.52 -9.05 -10.93
C ALA A 90 -7.36 -7.84 -11.86
N GLN A 91 -6.23 -7.71 -12.56
CA GLN A 91 -6.00 -6.62 -13.51
C GLN A 91 -6.97 -6.69 -14.70
N GLU A 92 -7.18 -7.87 -15.25
CA GLU A 92 -8.14 -8.10 -16.35
C GLU A 92 -9.60 -7.86 -15.91
N GLU A 93 -9.91 -8.12 -14.64
CA GLU A 93 -11.22 -7.77 -14.08
C GLU A 93 -11.33 -6.26 -13.80
N MET A 94 -10.23 -5.61 -13.41
CA MET A 94 -10.18 -4.16 -13.24
C MET A 94 -10.43 -3.41 -14.55
N GLU A 95 -9.96 -3.91 -15.69
CA GLU A 95 -10.23 -3.30 -17.00
C GLU A 95 -11.73 -3.16 -17.31
N LYS A 96 -12.56 -4.03 -16.72
CA LYS A 96 -14.02 -3.97 -16.87
C LYS A 96 -14.68 -2.96 -15.92
N ILE A 97 -14.02 -2.61 -14.83
CA ILE A 97 -14.50 -1.69 -13.81
C ILE A 97 -14.01 -0.28 -14.12
N ASP A 98 -12.69 -0.15 -14.26
CA ASP A 98 -12.00 1.10 -14.50
C ASP A 98 -10.68 0.86 -15.25
N PRO A 99 -10.65 1.14 -16.57
CA PRO A 99 -9.46 0.94 -17.39
C PRO A 99 -8.25 1.80 -16.97
N GLU A 100 -8.46 2.97 -16.36
CA GLU A 100 -7.35 3.82 -15.88
C GLU A 100 -6.69 3.21 -14.66
N LEU A 101 -7.48 2.72 -13.72
CA LEU A 101 -6.95 2.00 -12.55
C LEU A 101 -6.26 0.69 -12.94
N ALA A 102 -6.73 0.00 -13.98
CA ALA A 102 -6.11 -1.22 -14.48
C ALA A 102 -4.68 -0.98 -15.03
N GLN A 103 -4.37 0.24 -15.48
CA GLN A 103 -3.06 0.63 -15.98
C GLN A 103 -2.21 1.35 -14.92
N SER A 104 -2.71 1.49 -13.70
CA SER A 104 -1.99 2.17 -12.62
C SER A 104 -0.89 1.28 -12.03
N ASP A 105 0.36 1.71 -12.14
CA ASP A 105 1.49 1.05 -11.46
C ASP A 105 1.40 1.10 -9.93
N PHE A 106 0.54 1.93 -9.35
CA PHE A 106 0.27 1.96 -7.91
C PHE A 106 -0.69 0.86 -7.45
N ILE A 107 -1.41 0.21 -8.38
CA ILE A 107 -2.33 -0.90 -8.09
C ILE A 107 -1.81 -2.21 -8.69
N PHE A 108 -1.26 -2.15 -9.90
CA PHE A 108 -0.69 -3.27 -10.63
C PHE A 108 0.73 -2.94 -11.09
N PRO A 109 1.70 -2.85 -10.14
CA PRO A 109 3.06 -2.45 -10.46
C PRO A 109 3.73 -3.43 -11.42
N THR A 110 4.33 -2.90 -12.48
CA THR A 110 5.15 -3.68 -13.41
C THR A 110 6.54 -3.92 -12.84
N GLU A 111 7.21 -4.98 -13.29
CA GLU A 111 8.62 -5.22 -12.93
C GLU A 111 9.52 -4.05 -13.33
N ALA A 112 9.23 -3.40 -14.46
CA ALA A 112 9.95 -2.22 -14.92
C ALA A 112 9.79 -1.06 -13.93
N PHE A 113 8.55 -0.77 -13.54
CA PHE A 113 8.26 0.29 -12.55
C PHE A 113 8.97 0.05 -11.22
N LEU A 114 8.90 -1.17 -10.68
CA LEU A 114 9.56 -1.51 -9.41
C LEU A 114 11.08 -1.36 -9.49
N LYS A 115 11.68 -1.76 -10.62
CA LYS A 115 13.12 -1.67 -10.84
C LYS A 115 13.60 -0.23 -11.06
N GLU A 116 12.90 0.55 -11.86
CA GLU A 116 13.24 1.95 -12.13
C GLU A 116 13.16 2.82 -10.87
N ASN A 117 12.18 2.54 -10.01
CA ASN A 117 11.97 3.28 -8.77
C ASN A 117 12.68 2.67 -7.56
N LEU A 118 13.55 1.68 -7.74
CA LEU A 118 14.30 0.99 -6.67
C LEU A 118 13.37 0.54 -5.52
N VAL A 119 12.20 -0.03 -5.87
CA VAL A 119 11.23 -0.48 -4.86
C VAL A 119 11.64 -1.85 -4.34
N GLU A 120 11.86 -1.93 -3.03
CA GLU A 120 12.29 -3.15 -2.35
C GLU A 120 11.32 -3.54 -1.23
N SER A 121 11.26 -4.84 -0.94
CA SER A 121 10.49 -5.34 0.20
C SER A 121 11.25 -5.17 1.50
N PHE A 122 10.52 -4.99 2.61
CA PHE A 122 11.11 -5.06 3.92
C PHE A 122 11.77 -6.43 4.16
N ARG A 123 12.98 -6.41 4.71
CA ARG A 123 13.68 -7.61 5.15
C ARG A 123 13.74 -7.69 6.68
N ALA A 124 13.89 -8.87 7.20
CA ALA A 124 14.20 -9.04 8.60
C ALA A 124 15.59 -8.45 8.90
N LEU A 125 15.69 -7.69 9.99
CA LEU A 125 16.96 -7.19 10.51
C LEU A 125 17.65 -8.28 11.31
N ASP A 126 18.99 -8.29 11.31
CA ASP A 126 19.71 -9.06 12.31
C ASP A 126 19.64 -8.37 13.70
N PRO A 127 19.98 -9.08 14.81
CA PRO A 127 19.84 -8.49 16.14
C PRO A 127 20.68 -7.22 16.39
N GLN A 128 21.81 -7.08 15.71
CA GLN A 128 22.65 -5.87 15.86
C GLN A 128 22.04 -4.70 15.09
N GLU A 129 21.59 -4.94 13.85
CA GLU A 129 20.90 -3.93 13.05
C GLU A 129 19.64 -3.42 13.77
N ASP A 130 18.83 -4.32 14.36
CA ASP A 130 17.62 -3.97 15.09
C ASP A 130 17.93 -3.07 16.31
N ALA A 131 18.99 -3.41 17.07
CA ALA A 131 19.46 -2.60 18.19
C ALA A 131 19.94 -1.22 17.72
N ASP A 132 20.69 -1.15 16.63
CA ASP A 132 21.24 0.09 16.10
C ASP A 132 20.12 1.01 15.58
N TYR A 133 19.16 0.48 14.83
CA TYR A 133 17.98 1.24 14.37
C TYR A 133 17.14 1.74 15.54
N SER A 134 16.91 0.90 16.55
CA SER A 134 16.18 1.30 17.76
C SER A 134 16.88 2.42 18.52
N ALA A 135 18.22 2.35 18.65
CA ALA A 135 19.01 3.40 19.28
C ALA A 135 19.02 4.70 18.49
N MET A 136 19.09 4.64 17.16
CA MET A 136 18.98 5.83 16.30
C MET A 136 17.60 6.48 16.41
N TRP A 137 16.53 5.68 16.40
CA TRP A 137 15.17 6.18 16.55
C TRP A 137 14.95 6.85 17.91
N ALA A 138 15.42 6.23 18.99
CA ALA A 138 15.34 6.82 20.35
C ALA A 138 15.96 8.22 20.42
N LYS A 139 17.09 8.45 19.74
CA LYS A 139 17.71 9.78 19.64
C LYS A 139 16.85 10.81 18.91
N VAL A 140 16.11 10.37 17.88
CA VAL A 140 15.23 11.26 17.11
C VAL A 140 14.01 11.67 17.91
N VAL A 141 13.41 10.75 18.65
CA VAL A 141 12.19 11.02 19.43
C VAL A 141 12.46 11.57 20.84
N GLY A 142 13.72 11.69 21.24
CA GLY A 142 14.12 12.32 22.50
C GLY A 142 13.99 11.41 23.73
N ASN A 143 14.10 10.10 23.57
CA ASN A 143 14.14 9.11 24.67
C ASN A 143 15.56 8.63 24.96
#